data_79b77546e93bccdbeab4a916411cb0ff
#
_entry.id   79b77546e93bccdbeab4a916411cb0ff
#
_cell.length_a   1.000
_cell.length_b   1.000
_cell.length_c   1.000
_cell.angle_alpha   90.00
_cell.angle_beta   90.00
_cell.angle_gamma   90.00
#
_symmetry.space_group_name_H-M   'P 1'
#
loop_
_entity.id
_entity.type
_entity.pdbx_description
1 polymer ?
#
loop_
_entity_poly.entity_id
_entity_poly.type
_entity_poly.pdbx_seq_one_letter_code
_entity_poly.pdbx_strand_id
1 'polypeptide(L)'
;MCENEYIYRSGDTITFDIVPDNDFSLSEIVGVRLVNKNGYYIEPTKVDNGDRYTYTVSSNESSKMTLGDYALEIKYGSEVVEIINEHAFTLKRSTYKIV
;
A
#
# COMPACT_ATOMS: atom_id res chain seq x y z
N MET A 1 15.77 15.11 -12.38
CA MET A 1 14.85 14.82 -11.45
C MET A 1 14.53 13.36 -11.35
N CYS A 2 14.54 12.91 -10.23
CA CYS A 2 14.27 11.54 -10.01
C CYS A 2 12.93 11.37 -9.43
N GLU A 3 12.15 10.55 -10.05
CA GLU A 3 10.96 10.17 -9.42
C GLU A 3 11.19 8.90 -8.72
N ASN A 4 10.69 8.80 -7.52
CA ASN A 4 10.76 7.56 -6.79
C ASN A 4 9.68 6.66 -7.34
N GLU A 5 10.08 5.82 -8.27
CA GLU A 5 9.17 4.81 -8.75
C GLU A 5 9.40 3.56 -7.96
N TYR A 6 8.37 3.12 -7.29
CA TYR A 6 8.42 1.85 -6.59
C TYR A 6 7.86 0.78 -7.49
N ILE A 7 8.65 -0.25 -7.73
CA ILE A 7 8.22 -1.36 -8.57
C ILE A 7 8.29 -2.62 -7.73
N TYR A 8 7.17 -3.30 -7.63
CA TYR A 8 7.10 -4.62 -7.00
C TYR A 8 6.70 -5.64 -8.04
N ARG A 9 7.03 -6.87 -7.78
CA ARG A 9 6.64 -7.94 -8.69
C ARG A 9 5.68 -8.87 -7.97
N SER A 10 4.83 -9.51 -8.74
CA SER A 10 3.87 -10.47 -8.20
C SER A 10 4.63 -11.50 -7.39
N GLY A 11 4.22 -11.70 -6.14
CA GLY A 11 4.91 -12.60 -5.22
C GLY A 11 5.87 -11.92 -4.25
N ASP A 12 6.13 -10.61 -4.44
CA ASP A 12 6.95 -9.86 -3.49
C ASP A 12 6.16 -9.56 -2.23
N THR A 13 6.88 -9.43 -1.11
CA THR A 13 6.28 -8.88 0.10
C THR A 13 6.36 -7.37 0.02
N ILE A 14 5.21 -6.72 0.17
CA ILE A 14 5.12 -5.25 0.07
C ILE A 14 4.92 -4.72 1.47
N THR A 15 5.83 -3.85 1.92
CA THR A 15 5.78 -3.31 3.29
C THR A 15 6.00 -1.81 3.25
N PHE A 16 5.22 -1.07 4.05
CA PHE A 16 5.43 0.36 4.21
C PHE A 16 4.96 0.78 5.58
N ASP A 17 5.48 1.93 6.05
CA ASP A 17 5.14 2.48 7.35
C ASP A 17 4.37 3.78 7.18
N ILE A 18 3.41 4.02 8.07
CA ILE A 18 2.76 5.31 8.18
C ILE A 18 3.15 5.90 9.52
N VAL A 19 3.77 7.09 9.47
CA VAL A 19 4.28 7.79 10.64
C VAL A 19 3.44 9.06 10.82
N PRO A 20 3.00 9.37 12.03
CA PRO A 20 2.18 10.57 12.23
C PRO A 20 3.00 11.84 12.01
N ASP A 21 2.34 12.90 11.61
CA ASP A 21 2.97 14.21 11.54
C ASP A 21 2.19 15.16 12.42
N ASN A 22 2.36 16.47 12.21
CA ASN A 22 1.73 17.46 13.08
C ASN A 22 0.23 17.58 12.84
N ASP A 23 -0.28 17.03 11.77
CA ASP A 23 -1.66 17.24 11.36
C ASP A 23 -2.58 16.13 11.79
N PHE A 24 -2.06 14.95 12.14
CA PHE A 24 -2.94 13.87 12.54
C PHE A 24 -2.20 12.89 13.45
N SER A 25 -2.98 12.08 14.14
CA SER A 25 -2.44 11.00 14.95
C SER A 25 -2.82 9.67 14.32
N LEU A 26 -2.05 8.63 14.65
CA LEU A 26 -2.29 7.29 14.10
C LEU A 26 -3.68 6.78 14.43
N SER A 27 -4.20 7.15 15.60
CA SER A 27 -5.52 6.66 16.01
C SER A 27 -6.65 7.18 15.13
N GLU A 28 -6.39 8.22 14.35
CA GLU A 28 -7.40 8.76 13.44
C GLU A 28 -7.52 7.96 12.16
N ILE A 29 -6.57 7.07 11.88
CA ILE A 29 -6.61 6.28 10.68
C ILE A 29 -7.61 5.15 10.86
N VAL A 30 -8.66 5.14 10.04
CA VAL A 30 -9.72 4.15 10.12
C VAL A 30 -9.45 3.00 9.15
N GLY A 31 -8.82 3.28 8.03
CA GLY A 31 -8.54 2.24 7.05
C GLY A 31 -7.48 2.66 6.06
N VAL A 32 -6.81 1.68 5.49
CA VAL A 32 -5.78 1.88 4.49
C VAL A 32 -6.00 0.86 3.38
N ARG A 33 -5.96 1.32 2.14
CA ARG A 33 -6.14 0.43 0.99
C ARG A 33 -5.10 0.74 -0.06
N LEU A 34 -4.70 -0.28 -0.80
CA LEU A 34 -3.94 -0.12 -2.03
C LEU A 34 -4.91 -0.28 -3.17
N VAL A 35 -5.08 0.75 -3.98
CA VAL A 35 -6.14 0.81 -4.99
C VAL A 35 -5.52 0.87 -6.38
N ASN A 36 -5.94 -0.06 -7.23
CA ASN A 36 -5.54 -0.10 -8.63
C ASN A 36 -6.43 0.83 -9.43
N LYS A 37 -5.92 1.34 -10.54
CA LYS A 37 -6.66 2.28 -11.38
C LYS A 37 -7.98 1.72 -11.89
N ASN A 38 -8.09 0.41 -12.01
CA ASN A 38 -9.34 -0.19 -12.51
C ASN A 38 -10.33 -0.51 -11.40
N GLY A 39 -10.06 -0.05 -10.17
CA GLY A 39 -10.99 -0.21 -9.06
C GLY A 39 -10.71 -1.38 -8.14
N TYR A 40 -9.82 -2.28 -8.51
CA TYR A 40 -9.43 -3.36 -7.62
C TYR A 40 -8.68 -2.78 -6.42
N TYR A 41 -8.90 -3.30 -5.24
CA TYR A 41 -8.14 -2.85 -4.09
C TYR A 41 -7.86 -4.00 -3.14
N ILE A 42 -6.88 -3.79 -2.27
CA ILE A 42 -6.54 -4.74 -1.23
C ILE A 42 -6.24 -3.96 0.04
N GLU A 43 -6.58 -4.55 1.17
CA GLU A 43 -6.30 -3.95 2.47
C GLU A 43 -5.10 -4.66 3.07
N PRO A 44 -3.96 -3.98 3.20
CA PRO A 44 -2.78 -4.61 3.78
C PRO A 44 -2.98 -4.86 5.27
N THR A 45 -2.20 -5.78 5.80
CA THR A 45 -2.26 -6.14 7.21
C THR A 45 -1.52 -5.09 8.04
N LYS A 46 -2.17 -4.58 9.07
CA LYS A 46 -1.61 -3.55 9.93
C LYS A 46 -0.95 -4.15 11.16
N VAL A 47 0.22 -3.64 11.50
CA VAL A 47 0.90 -3.92 12.77
C VAL A 47 1.16 -2.59 13.45
N ASP A 48 0.70 -2.47 14.70
CA ASP A 48 0.88 -1.26 15.48
C ASP A 48 2.21 -1.36 16.22
N ASN A 49 3.16 -0.51 15.85
CA ASN A 49 4.49 -0.50 16.44
C ASN A 49 4.68 0.61 17.46
N GLY A 50 3.60 1.24 17.89
CA GLY A 50 3.65 2.30 18.89
C GLY A 50 3.78 3.68 18.25
N ASP A 51 4.91 3.94 17.61
CA ASP A 51 5.16 5.24 17.00
C ASP A 51 4.79 5.26 15.52
N ARG A 52 4.39 4.13 14.97
CA ARG A 52 4.02 4.03 13.55
C ARG A 52 3.17 2.80 13.34
N TYR A 53 2.44 2.79 12.24
CA TYR A 53 1.77 1.59 11.78
C TYR A 53 2.53 1.03 10.59
N THR A 54 2.81 -0.25 10.63
CA THR A 54 3.47 -0.95 9.53
C THR A 54 2.43 -1.77 8.80
N TYR A 55 2.35 -1.63 7.50
CA TYR A 55 1.38 -2.33 6.68
C TYR A 55 2.11 -3.29 5.75
N THR A 56 1.61 -4.49 5.64
CA THR A 56 2.27 -5.54 4.86
C THR A 56 1.26 -6.26 3.98
N VAL A 57 1.65 -6.49 2.73
CA VAL A 57 0.96 -7.41 1.84
C VAL A 57 1.90 -8.58 1.66
N SER A 58 1.46 -9.77 2.06
CA SER A 58 2.31 -10.95 2.00
C SER A 58 2.59 -11.37 0.57
N SER A 59 3.62 -12.19 0.41
CA SER A 59 3.96 -12.76 -0.88
C SER A 59 2.78 -13.48 -1.52
N ASN A 60 2.05 -14.24 -0.72
CA ASN A 60 0.90 -14.98 -1.21
C ASN A 60 -0.21 -14.03 -1.67
N GLU A 61 -0.41 -12.94 -0.94
CA GLU A 61 -1.44 -11.97 -1.31
C GLU A 61 -1.07 -11.22 -2.57
N SER A 62 0.19 -10.78 -2.69
CA SER A 62 0.60 -10.02 -3.85
C SER A 62 0.57 -10.87 -5.12
N SER A 63 0.77 -12.17 -5.00
CA SER A 63 0.72 -13.05 -6.15
C SER A 63 -0.68 -13.13 -6.75
N LYS A 64 -1.69 -12.74 -5.99
CA LYS A 64 -3.09 -12.77 -6.44
C LYS A 64 -3.60 -11.40 -6.85
N MET A 65 -2.80 -10.35 -6.67
CA MET A 65 -3.22 -9.00 -7.00
C MET A 65 -3.18 -8.76 -8.50
N THR A 66 -4.10 -7.92 -8.96
CA THR A 66 -4.12 -7.50 -10.36
C THR A 66 -2.86 -6.67 -10.65
N LEU A 67 -2.23 -6.92 -11.79
CA LEU A 67 -1.05 -6.14 -12.18
C LEU A 67 -1.45 -4.72 -12.55
N GLY A 68 -0.51 -3.81 -12.42
CA GLY A 68 -0.72 -2.42 -12.80
C GLY A 68 -0.31 -1.45 -11.72
N ASP A 69 -0.76 -0.21 -11.85
CA ASP A 69 -0.37 0.87 -10.94
C ASP A 69 -1.31 0.92 -9.76
N TYR A 70 -0.73 1.08 -8.57
CA TYR A 70 -1.46 1.18 -7.33
C TYR A 70 -1.16 2.48 -6.63
N ALA A 71 -2.14 3.01 -5.92
CA ALA A 71 -1.98 4.17 -5.05
C ALA A 71 -2.40 3.78 -3.64
N LEU A 72 -1.79 4.44 -2.66
CA LEU A 72 -2.13 4.26 -1.26
C LEU A 72 -3.27 5.21 -0.91
N GLU A 73 -4.34 4.67 -0.36
CA GLU A 73 -5.51 5.43 0.06
C GLU A 73 -5.66 5.30 1.57
N ILE A 74 -5.73 6.41 2.26
CA ILE A 74 -5.88 6.44 3.72
C ILE A 74 -7.19 7.11 4.07
N LYS A 75 -7.97 6.45 4.91
CA LYS A 75 -9.23 7.01 5.39
C LYS A 75 -9.07 7.43 6.84
N TYR A 76 -9.37 8.70 7.11
CA TYR A 76 -9.30 9.28 8.44
C TYR A 76 -10.71 9.51 8.95
N GLY A 77 -10.96 9.18 10.20
CA GLY A 77 -12.28 9.37 10.77
C GLY A 77 -13.32 8.65 9.95
N SER A 78 -14.48 9.26 9.76
CA SER A 78 -15.57 8.59 9.08
C SER A 78 -15.67 8.95 7.61
N GLU A 79 -15.03 10.04 7.17
CA GLU A 79 -15.35 10.53 5.83
C GLU A 79 -14.15 11.03 5.02
N VAL A 80 -13.05 11.37 5.66
CA VAL A 80 -11.93 11.95 4.93
C VAL A 80 -11.08 10.85 4.33
N VAL A 81 -10.85 10.95 3.02
CA VAL A 81 -10.01 9.99 2.30
C VAL A 81 -8.91 10.76 1.60
N GLU A 82 -7.69 10.28 1.73
CA GLU A 82 -6.54 10.91 1.12
C GLU A 82 -5.78 9.90 0.28
N ILE A 83 -5.35 10.32 -0.90
CA ILE A 83 -4.54 9.50 -1.78
C ILE A 83 -3.09 9.92 -1.61
N ILE A 84 -2.25 8.98 -1.24
CA ILE A 84 -0.83 9.25 -0.98
C ILE A 84 -0.03 8.74 -2.17
N ASN A 85 0.37 9.64 -3.04
CA ASN A 85 1.11 9.25 -4.24
C ASN A 85 2.55 8.88 -3.96
N GLU A 86 3.11 9.32 -2.85
CA GLU A 86 4.49 8.96 -2.50
C GLU A 86 4.66 7.47 -2.29
N HIS A 87 3.57 6.77 -2.01
CA HIS A 87 3.62 5.32 -1.84
C HIS A 87 2.99 4.58 -3.00
N ALA A 88 2.77 5.29 -4.12
CA ALA A 88 2.28 4.63 -5.32
C ALA A 88 3.35 3.68 -5.86
N PHE A 89 2.91 2.58 -6.44
CA PHE A 89 3.85 1.62 -7.02
C PHE A 89 3.22 0.93 -8.21
N THR A 90 4.07 0.27 -8.99
CA THR A 90 3.61 -0.54 -10.11
C THR A 90 3.86 -2.00 -9.77
N LEU A 91 2.85 -2.83 -9.91
CA LEU A 91 2.98 -4.27 -9.71
C LEU A 91 3.13 -4.92 -11.07
N LYS A 92 4.27 -5.58 -11.28
CA LYS A 92 4.61 -6.22 -12.53
C LYS A 92 4.60 -7.73 -12.39
N ARG A 93 4.57 -8.41 -13.52
CA ARG A 93 4.64 -9.86 -13.53
C ARG A 93 5.94 -10.32 -12.90
N SER A 94 5.90 -11.46 -12.23
CA SER A 94 7.08 -12.07 -11.68
C SER A 94 8.11 -12.34 -12.78
N THR A 95 9.39 -12.18 -12.43
CA THR A 95 10.46 -12.50 -13.37
C THR A 95 10.71 -14.01 -13.46
N TYR A 96 10.14 -14.77 -12.52
CA TYR A 96 10.30 -16.21 -12.53
C TYR A 96 9.13 -16.84 -13.27
N LYS A 97 9.47 -17.84 -14.07
CA LYS A 97 8.44 -18.58 -14.76
C LYS A 97 8.22 -19.88 -14.02
N ILE A 98 7.00 -20.11 -13.59
CA ILE A 98 6.64 -21.32 -12.88
C ILE A 98 5.95 -22.23 -13.87
N VAL A 99 6.48 -23.39 -14.07
CA VAL A 99 5.89 -24.37 -14.99
C VAL A 99 5.51 -25.63 -14.26
#